data_199a8a3deb349203d058cb17c8c37ecb
#
_entry.id   199a8a3deb349203d058cb17c8c37ecb
#
_cell.length_a   1.000
_cell.length_b   1.000
_cell.length_c   1.000
_cell.angle_alpha   90.00
_cell.angle_beta   90.00
_cell.angle_gamma   90.00
#
_symmetry.space_group_name_H-M   'P 1'
#
loop_
_entity.id
_entity.type
_entity.pdbx_description
1 polymer ?
#
loop_
_entity_poly.entity_id
_entity_poly.type
_entity_poly.pdbx_seq_one_letter_code
_entity_poly.pdbx_strand_id
1 'polypeptide(L)'
;MSTTFNPGTFTPAPKRASAGAMLLAQGTMEAKLMLRHGEQQLLSVIIPLALLIGAAHLESLTGHGLHEVFPMVLAVAATSAGFTGQAISLAFDRRYGALKRTGASGVPAWAIIGGKILGVLTMVVFQILVLGIAAYILGLRISL
;
A
#
# COMPACT_ATOMS: atom_id res chain seq x y z
N MET A 1 -24.91 37.12 24.24
CA MET A 1 -24.43 36.08 25.20
C MET A 1 -22.95 35.90 25.01
N SER A 2 -22.11 36.47 25.90
CA SER A 2 -20.67 36.24 25.87
C SER A 2 -20.38 34.96 26.64
N THR A 3 -20.02 33.90 25.95
CA THR A 3 -19.51 32.66 26.58
C THR A 3 -18.10 32.94 27.09
N THR A 4 -18.00 33.22 28.39
CA THR A 4 -16.74 33.34 29.09
C THR A 4 -16.14 31.94 29.30
N PHE A 5 -15.07 31.65 28.59
CA PHE A 5 -14.31 30.41 28.81
C PHE A 5 -13.48 30.53 30.10
N ASN A 6 -13.37 29.43 30.84
CA ASN A 6 -12.55 29.40 32.04
C ASN A 6 -11.06 29.65 31.70
N PRO A 7 -10.30 30.37 32.57
CA PRO A 7 -8.87 30.54 32.40
C PRO A 7 -8.20 29.16 32.27
N GLY A 8 -7.42 28.98 31.20
CA GLY A 8 -6.72 27.72 30.94
C GLY A 8 -7.43 26.76 29.96
N THR A 9 -8.67 27.06 29.50
CA THR A 9 -9.40 26.23 28.52
C THR A 9 -8.62 26.03 27.22
N PHE A 10 -7.77 26.97 26.83
CA PHE A 10 -6.97 26.93 25.62
C PHE A 10 -5.48 26.74 25.88
N THR A 11 -5.09 26.32 27.10
CA THR A 11 -3.67 26.01 27.37
C THR A 11 -3.27 24.76 26.61
N PRO A 12 -2.21 24.81 25.79
CA PRO A 12 -1.68 23.65 25.09
C PRO A 12 -1.27 22.58 26.10
N ALA A 13 -1.78 21.37 25.96
CA ALA A 13 -1.35 20.20 26.74
C ALA A 13 -0.63 19.22 25.79
N PRO A 14 0.62 19.51 25.39
CA PRO A 14 1.35 18.69 24.44
C PRO A 14 1.68 17.34 25.08
N LYS A 15 1.00 16.28 24.65
CA LYS A 15 1.35 14.89 24.99
C LYS A 15 1.93 14.22 23.74
N ARG A 16 3.11 13.63 23.88
CA ARG A 16 3.71 12.81 22.85
C ARG A 16 2.86 11.54 22.69
N ALA A 17 2.43 11.22 21.47
CA ALA A 17 1.77 9.97 21.20
C ALA A 17 2.72 8.77 21.41
N SER A 18 2.17 7.60 21.75
CA SER A 18 2.98 6.38 21.86
C SER A 18 3.56 5.99 20.49
N ALA A 19 4.69 5.31 20.49
CA ALA A 19 5.37 4.86 19.27
C ALA A 19 4.43 4.04 18.37
N GLY A 20 3.65 3.13 18.95
CA GLY A 20 2.66 2.33 18.22
C GLY A 20 1.54 3.18 17.61
N ALA A 21 1.03 4.17 18.34
CA ALA A 21 -0.01 5.07 17.83
C ALA A 21 0.50 5.91 16.64
N MET A 22 1.73 6.41 16.71
CA MET A 22 2.37 7.15 15.61
C MET A 22 2.54 6.26 14.36
N LEU A 23 3.01 5.03 14.55
CA LEU A 23 3.22 4.08 13.46
C LEU A 23 1.90 3.69 12.79
N LEU A 24 0.88 3.37 13.58
CA LEU A 24 -0.44 2.99 13.07
C LEU A 24 -1.14 4.17 12.36
N ALA A 25 -1.06 5.37 12.92
CA ALA A 25 -1.62 6.56 12.28
C ALA A 25 -0.96 6.82 10.92
N GLN A 26 0.37 6.75 10.87
CA GLN A 26 1.14 6.94 9.63
C GLN A 26 0.84 5.82 8.63
N GLY A 27 0.85 4.57 9.05
CA GLY A 27 0.52 3.41 8.20
C GLY A 27 -0.90 3.47 7.65
N THR A 28 -1.88 3.84 8.45
CA THR A 28 -3.28 4.01 8.02
C THR A 28 -3.41 5.14 7.00
N MET A 29 -2.70 6.23 7.22
CA MET A 29 -2.69 7.36 6.27
C MET A 29 -2.08 6.93 4.93
N GLU A 30 -0.93 6.27 4.93
CA GLU A 30 -0.27 5.76 3.72
C GLU A 30 -1.15 4.75 2.98
N ALA A 31 -1.75 3.79 3.69
CA ALA A 31 -2.67 2.82 3.09
C ALA A 31 -3.89 3.50 2.44
N LYS A 32 -4.49 4.48 3.12
CA LYS A 32 -5.60 5.27 2.54
C LYS A 32 -5.18 6.06 1.31
N LEU A 33 -4.01 6.68 1.34
CA LEU A 33 -3.49 7.42 0.19
C LEU A 33 -3.27 6.49 -0.99
N MET A 34 -2.66 5.33 -0.78
CA MET A 34 -2.45 4.32 -1.81
C MET A 34 -3.77 3.85 -2.42
N LEU A 35 -4.76 3.51 -1.59
CA LEU A 35 -6.08 3.06 -2.06
C LEU A 35 -6.86 4.16 -2.80
N ARG A 36 -6.62 5.42 -2.49
CA ARG A 36 -7.27 6.57 -3.16
C ARG A 36 -6.61 6.95 -4.50
N HIS A 37 -5.35 6.58 -4.70
CA HIS A 37 -4.67 6.74 -6.00
C HIS A 37 -5.11 5.62 -6.96
N GLY A 38 -6.41 5.61 -7.31
CA GLY A 38 -7.07 4.54 -8.05
C GLY A 38 -6.41 4.24 -9.41
N GLU A 39 -5.93 5.24 -10.13
CA GLU A 39 -5.29 5.05 -11.43
C GLU A 39 -4.01 4.20 -11.33
N GLN A 40 -3.13 4.49 -10.40
CA GLN A 40 -1.91 3.72 -10.19
C GLN A 40 -2.21 2.32 -9.65
N GLN A 41 -3.23 2.20 -8.80
CA GLN A 41 -3.66 0.92 -8.25
C GLN A 41 -4.30 0.02 -9.31
N LEU A 42 -5.13 0.58 -10.17
CA LEU A 42 -5.70 -0.15 -11.30
C LEU A 42 -4.60 -0.75 -12.17
N LEU A 43 -3.59 0.02 -12.55
CA LEU A 43 -2.48 -0.48 -13.37
C LEU A 43 -1.69 -1.58 -12.66
N SER A 44 -1.41 -1.42 -11.37
CA SER A 44 -0.65 -2.41 -10.59
C SER A 44 -1.38 -3.73 -10.39
N VAL A 45 -2.71 -3.75 -10.51
CA VAL A 45 -3.55 -4.95 -10.41
C VAL A 45 -3.92 -5.49 -11.79
N ILE A 46 -4.30 -4.62 -12.74
CA ILE A 46 -4.76 -5.02 -14.07
C ILE A 46 -3.65 -5.73 -14.85
N ILE A 47 -2.41 -5.23 -14.79
CA ILE A 47 -1.30 -5.83 -15.55
C ILE A 47 -1.01 -7.25 -15.07
N PRO A 48 -0.78 -7.54 -13.78
CA PRO A 48 -0.62 -8.91 -13.31
C PRO A 48 -1.85 -9.79 -13.57
N LEU A 49 -3.05 -9.23 -13.45
CA LEU A 49 -4.28 -9.97 -13.72
C LEU A 49 -4.40 -10.35 -15.21
N ALA A 50 -4.07 -9.43 -16.11
CA ALA A 50 -4.05 -9.71 -17.54
C ALA A 50 -2.99 -10.77 -17.92
N LEU A 51 -1.82 -10.73 -17.27
CA LEU A 51 -0.78 -11.75 -17.43
C LEU A 51 -1.28 -13.12 -16.95
N LEU A 52 -1.96 -13.16 -15.81
CA LEU A 52 -2.50 -14.40 -15.25
C LEU A 52 -3.60 -15.00 -16.14
N ILE A 53 -4.54 -14.17 -16.61
CA ILE A 53 -5.60 -14.58 -17.53
C ILE A 53 -4.99 -15.03 -18.85
N GLY A 54 -4.04 -14.27 -19.39
CA GLY A 54 -3.34 -14.63 -20.62
C GLY A 54 -2.64 -15.99 -20.49
N ALA A 55 -1.92 -16.23 -19.39
CA ALA A 55 -1.26 -17.50 -19.15
C ALA A 55 -2.24 -18.67 -19.08
N ALA A 56 -3.38 -18.48 -18.39
CA ALA A 56 -4.41 -19.51 -18.30
C ALA A 56 -5.02 -19.91 -19.66
N HIS A 57 -5.12 -18.94 -20.60
CA HIS A 57 -5.68 -19.20 -21.93
C HIS A 57 -4.62 -19.68 -22.95
N LEU A 58 -3.36 -19.36 -22.73
CA LEU A 58 -2.25 -19.67 -23.64
C LEU A 58 -1.42 -20.88 -23.19
N GLU A 59 -1.88 -21.62 -22.19
CA GLU A 59 -1.19 -22.81 -21.68
C GLU A 59 -0.84 -23.79 -22.79
N SER A 60 -1.74 -24.00 -23.74
CA SER A 60 -1.53 -24.87 -24.90
C SER A 60 -0.44 -24.37 -25.86
N LEU A 61 -0.11 -23.10 -25.84
CA LEU A 61 0.91 -22.49 -26.72
C LEU A 61 2.25 -22.31 -26.01
N THR A 62 2.23 -22.05 -24.71
CA THR A 62 3.44 -21.76 -23.91
C THR A 62 4.01 -22.99 -23.24
N GLY A 63 3.23 -24.04 -23.07
CA GLY A 63 3.61 -25.25 -22.35
C GLY A 63 3.75 -25.05 -20.82
N HIS A 64 3.48 -23.83 -20.33
CA HIS A 64 3.56 -23.49 -18.90
C HIS A 64 2.17 -23.39 -18.29
N GLY A 65 1.90 -24.26 -17.32
CA GLY A 65 0.63 -24.28 -16.60
C GLY A 65 0.49 -23.11 -15.62
N LEU A 66 -0.76 -22.88 -15.21
CA LEU A 66 -1.09 -21.82 -14.27
C LEU A 66 -0.30 -21.92 -12.94
N HIS A 67 0.05 -23.14 -12.53
CA HIS A 67 0.86 -23.40 -11.33
C HIS A 67 2.30 -22.82 -11.40
N GLU A 68 2.87 -22.79 -12.58
CA GLU A 68 4.23 -22.24 -12.80
C GLU A 68 4.17 -20.71 -12.94
N VAL A 69 3.18 -20.20 -13.63
CA VAL A 69 3.05 -18.77 -13.94
C VAL A 69 2.56 -17.96 -12.74
N PHE A 70 1.70 -18.52 -11.91
CA PHE A 70 1.12 -17.81 -10.77
C PHE A 70 2.15 -17.25 -9.77
N PRO A 71 3.15 -18.04 -9.29
CA PRO A 71 4.18 -17.48 -8.40
C PRO A 71 5.02 -16.39 -9.07
N MET A 72 5.30 -16.51 -10.36
CA MET A 72 6.04 -15.51 -11.12
C MET A 72 5.24 -14.19 -11.21
N VAL A 73 3.96 -14.27 -11.51
CA VAL A 73 3.07 -13.10 -11.58
C VAL A 73 2.95 -12.44 -10.20
N LEU A 74 2.85 -13.22 -9.12
CA LEU A 74 2.85 -12.68 -7.75
C LEU A 74 4.15 -11.96 -7.42
N ALA A 75 5.30 -12.53 -7.77
CA ALA A 75 6.60 -11.92 -7.53
C ALA A 75 6.73 -10.59 -8.29
N VAL A 76 6.33 -10.55 -9.55
CA VAL A 76 6.32 -9.31 -10.37
C VAL A 76 5.38 -8.29 -9.78
N ALA A 77 4.17 -8.69 -9.37
CA ALA A 77 3.19 -7.78 -8.78
C ALA A 77 3.69 -7.18 -7.46
N ALA A 78 4.24 -8.01 -6.56
CA ALA A 78 4.78 -7.55 -5.28
C ALA A 78 5.97 -6.62 -5.46
N THR A 79 6.89 -6.94 -6.37
CA THR A 79 8.04 -6.09 -6.69
C THR A 79 7.60 -4.75 -7.27
N SER A 80 6.67 -4.76 -8.20
CA SER A 80 6.11 -3.56 -8.81
C SER A 80 5.44 -2.65 -7.76
N ALA A 81 4.62 -3.21 -6.88
CA ALA A 81 3.96 -2.45 -5.82
C ALA A 81 4.98 -1.88 -4.82
N GLY A 82 5.96 -2.68 -4.41
CA GLY A 82 6.98 -2.28 -3.44
C GLY A 82 7.95 -1.24 -3.98
N PHE A 83 8.49 -1.43 -5.18
CA PHE A 83 9.51 -0.54 -5.74
C PHE A 83 8.90 0.65 -6.48
N THR A 84 8.12 0.39 -7.50
CA THR A 84 7.62 1.46 -8.39
C THR A 84 6.62 2.35 -7.64
N GLY A 85 5.68 1.75 -6.92
CA GLY A 85 4.68 2.49 -6.15
C GLY A 85 5.31 3.39 -5.09
N GLN A 86 6.31 2.90 -4.37
CA GLN A 86 6.99 3.69 -3.34
C GLN A 86 7.92 4.75 -3.91
N ALA A 87 8.63 4.46 -4.99
CA ALA A 87 9.48 5.45 -5.66
C ALA A 87 8.66 6.66 -6.14
N ILE A 88 7.51 6.40 -6.75
CA ILE A 88 6.60 7.46 -7.21
C ILE A 88 6.01 8.21 -6.02
N SER A 89 5.50 7.52 -4.99
CA SER A 89 4.97 8.15 -3.78
C SER A 89 6.01 9.06 -3.11
N LEU A 90 7.24 8.58 -2.95
CA LEU A 90 8.33 9.34 -2.34
C LEU A 90 8.72 10.56 -3.18
N ALA A 91 8.73 10.43 -4.52
CA ALA A 91 9.00 11.54 -5.42
C ALA A 91 7.93 12.65 -5.28
N PHE A 92 6.65 12.28 -5.19
CA PHE A 92 5.57 13.24 -4.94
C PHE A 92 5.68 13.88 -3.55
N ASP A 93 5.95 13.11 -2.50
CA ASP A 93 6.15 13.62 -1.14
C ASP A 93 7.27 14.65 -1.07
N ARG A 94 8.36 14.42 -1.81
CA ARG A 94 9.44 15.40 -1.95
C ARG A 94 9.01 16.65 -2.72
N ARG A 95 8.37 16.45 -3.87
CA ARG A 95 7.96 17.56 -4.75
C ARG A 95 6.97 18.50 -4.08
N TYR A 96 6.00 17.97 -3.35
CA TYR A 96 4.96 18.77 -2.69
C TYR A 96 5.30 19.15 -1.24
N GLY A 97 6.50 18.85 -0.78
CA GLY A 97 6.98 19.23 0.56
C GLY A 97 6.27 18.48 1.70
N ALA A 98 5.63 17.37 1.43
CA ALA A 98 4.95 16.56 2.44
C ALA A 98 5.93 16.06 3.52
N LEU A 99 7.12 15.64 3.12
CA LEU A 99 8.19 15.22 4.05
C LEU A 99 8.63 16.35 4.98
N LYS A 100 8.72 17.60 4.48
CA LYS A 100 9.06 18.76 5.30
C LYS A 100 7.97 19.04 6.34
N ARG A 101 6.69 18.95 5.94
CA ARG A 101 5.55 19.19 6.86
C ARG A 101 5.49 18.11 7.93
N THR A 102 5.65 16.84 7.55
CA THR A 102 5.65 15.72 8.48
C THR A 102 6.85 15.79 9.43
N GLY A 103 8.04 16.14 8.94
CA GLY A 103 9.23 16.37 9.78
C GLY A 103 9.04 17.53 10.75
N ALA A 104 8.41 18.62 10.32
CA ALA A 104 8.12 19.77 11.18
C ALA A 104 7.10 19.47 12.28
N SER A 105 6.25 18.46 12.12
CA SER A 105 5.30 18.02 13.15
C SER A 105 5.94 17.23 14.30
N GLY A 106 7.26 17.00 14.27
CA GLY A 106 8.00 16.26 15.30
C GLY A 106 7.84 14.72 15.21
N VAL A 107 7.28 14.21 14.12
CA VAL A 107 7.21 12.76 13.87
C VAL A 107 8.60 12.23 13.55
N PRO A 108 9.12 11.22 14.27
CA PRO A 108 10.44 10.68 14.02
C PRO A 108 10.52 9.95 12.68
N ALA A 109 11.68 10.00 12.02
CA ALA A 109 11.90 9.42 10.70
C ALA A 109 11.53 7.92 10.63
N TRP A 110 11.79 7.16 11.69
CA TRP A 110 11.43 5.74 11.75
C TRP A 110 9.91 5.49 11.65
N ALA A 111 9.08 6.41 12.19
CA ALA A 111 7.62 6.27 12.10
C ALA A 111 7.13 6.56 10.68
N ILE A 112 7.75 7.49 9.98
CA ILE A 112 7.45 7.78 8.56
C ILE A 112 7.81 6.58 7.68
N ILE A 113 9.03 6.05 7.85
CA ILE A 113 9.50 4.87 7.09
C ILE A 113 8.66 3.65 7.42
N GLY A 114 8.40 3.39 8.70
CA GLY A 114 7.56 2.29 9.14
C GLY A 114 6.12 2.39 8.62
N GLY A 115 5.56 3.60 8.57
CA GLY A 115 4.26 3.86 7.96
C GLY A 115 4.22 3.50 6.47
N LYS A 116 5.26 3.87 5.71
CA LYS A 116 5.38 3.50 4.30
C LYS A 116 5.50 1.99 4.10
N ILE A 117 6.28 1.31 4.95
CA ILE A 117 6.38 -0.15 4.93
C ILE A 117 5.00 -0.79 5.18
N LEU A 118 4.25 -0.33 6.17
CA LEU A 118 2.89 -0.82 6.43
C LEU A 118 1.95 -0.57 5.25
N GLY A 119 2.06 0.58 4.60
CA GLY A 119 1.32 0.89 3.38
C GLY A 119 1.61 -0.12 2.26
N VAL A 120 2.89 -0.40 1.99
CA VAL A 120 3.30 -1.42 0.99
C VAL A 120 2.76 -2.80 1.35
N LEU A 121 2.93 -3.22 2.61
CA LEU A 121 2.44 -4.53 3.05
C LEU A 121 0.93 -4.66 2.85
N THR A 122 0.17 -3.61 3.15
CA THR A 122 -1.28 -3.59 2.91
C THR A 122 -1.60 -3.79 1.43
N MET A 123 -0.85 -3.14 0.54
CA MET A 123 -1.04 -3.29 -0.90
C MET A 123 -0.65 -4.67 -1.42
N VAL A 124 0.46 -5.22 -0.95
CA VAL A 124 0.89 -6.57 -1.33
C VAL A 124 -0.14 -7.61 -0.87
N VAL A 125 -0.65 -7.50 0.34
CA VAL A 125 -1.73 -8.38 0.84
C VAL A 125 -2.98 -8.23 -0.04
N PHE A 126 -3.39 -7.02 -0.36
CA PHE A 126 -4.52 -6.79 -1.26
C PHE A 126 -4.32 -7.43 -2.64
N GLN A 127 -3.13 -7.29 -3.24
CA GLN A 127 -2.79 -7.91 -4.52
C GLN A 127 -2.80 -9.44 -4.44
N ILE A 128 -2.22 -10.03 -3.40
CA ILE A 128 -2.24 -11.48 -3.18
C ILE A 128 -3.68 -12.00 -3.12
N LEU A 129 -4.56 -11.30 -2.41
CA LEU A 129 -5.97 -11.68 -2.31
C LEU A 129 -6.65 -11.60 -3.67
N VAL A 130 -6.51 -10.50 -4.41
CA VAL A 130 -7.14 -10.33 -5.72
C VAL A 130 -6.63 -11.35 -6.73
N LEU A 131 -5.31 -11.51 -6.85
CA LEU A 131 -4.71 -12.46 -7.78
C LEU A 131 -4.97 -13.91 -7.36
N GLY A 132 -4.99 -14.21 -6.07
CA GLY A 132 -5.32 -15.53 -5.54
C GLY A 132 -6.77 -15.93 -5.85
N ILE A 133 -7.72 -15.03 -5.66
CA ILE A 133 -9.13 -15.25 -6.03
C ILE A 133 -9.26 -15.45 -7.55
N ALA A 134 -8.59 -14.62 -8.34
CA ALA A 134 -8.61 -14.75 -9.79
C ALA A 134 -8.00 -16.09 -10.26
N ALA A 135 -6.87 -16.49 -9.69
CA ALA A 135 -6.24 -17.78 -9.98
C ALA A 135 -7.14 -18.96 -9.62
N TYR A 136 -7.80 -18.88 -8.47
CA TYR A 136 -8.77 -19.91 -8.03
C TYR A 136 -9.95 -20.04 -9.01
N ILE A 137 -10.51 -18.93 -9.47
CA ILE A 137 -11.58 -18.89 -10.47
C ILE A 137 -11.10 -19.46 -11.81
N LEU A 138 -9.86 -19.18 -12.21
CA LEU A 138 -9.24 -19.70 -13.43
C LEU A 138 -8.87 -21.21 -13.36
N GLY A 139 -9.10 -21.85 -12.23
CA GLY A 139 -8.92 -23.30 -12.07
C GLY A 139 -7.61 -23.72 -11.40
N LEU A 140 -6.88 -22.78 -10.81
CA LEU A 140 -5.73 -23.11 -9.97
C LEU A 140 -6.22 -23.87 -8.72
N ARG A 141 -6.08 -25.18 -8.71
CA ARG A 141 -6.29 -25.99 -7.51
C ARG A 141 -4.97 -26.05 -6.75
N ILE A 142 -4.90 -25.32 -5.65
CA ILE A 142 -3.76 -25.41 -4.72
C ILE A 142 -3.90 -26.75 -4.01
N SER A 143 -3.11 -27.73 -4.43
CA SER A 143 -2.92 -28.98 -3.68
C SER A 143 -2.02 -28.62 -2.48
N LEU A 144 -2.61 -28.56 -1.30
CA LEU A 144 -1.90 -28.48 -0.02
C LEU A 144 -1.31 -29.84 0.34
#